data_981689aee1defc31a407230e441d1fb2
#
_entry.id   981689aee1defc31a407230e441d1fb2
#
_cell.length_a   1.000
_cell.length_b   1.000
_cell.length_c   1.000
_cell.angle_alpha   90.00
_cell.angle_beta   90.00
_cell.angle_gamma   90.00
#
_symmetry.space_group_name_H-M   'P 1'
#
loop_
_entity.id
_entity.type
_entity.pdbx_description
1 polymer ?
#
loop_
_entity_poly.entity_id
_entity_poly.type
_entity_poly.pdbx_seq_one_letter_code
_entity_poly.pdbx_strand_id
1 'polypeptide(L)'
;MNAEMRTLVEIVLRDFPSAQAIYLFGSYARGEQHTRSDIDLAVLLPVDIARAAGDLRLSDTALALAKQARRDVDLVNLRLVSTVFQNEIIHTGVLLYCSDEPARQEFEMLALSAYIKLSEERADILRAFLRTRQAYNVSQ
;
A
#
# COMPACT_ATOMS: atom_id res chain seq x y z
N MET A 1 -10.00 -16.81 3.54
CA MET A 1 -9.18 -16.11 4.57
C MET A 1 -9.08 -17.03 5.78
N ASN A 2 -7.86 -17.26 6.28
CA ASN A 2 -7.67 -18.13 7.44
C ASN A 2 -8.04 -17.41 8.74
N ALA A 3 -8.09 -18.18 9.85
CA ALA A 3 -8.50 -17.65 11.15
C ALA A 3 -7.55 -16.57 11.67
N GLU A 4 -6.26 -16.70 11.43
CA GLU A 4 -5.26 -15.71 11.83
C GLU A 4 -5.52 -14.35 11.16
N MET A 5 -5.69 -14.35 9.84
CA MET A 5 -5.96 -13.11 9.09
C MET A 5 -7.30 -12.49 9.51
N ARG A 6 -8.31 -13.30 9.77
CA ARG A 6 -9.60 -12.80 10.23
C ARG A 6 -9.47 -12.06 11.56
N THR A 7 -8.70 -12.60 12.49
CA THR A 7 -8.46 -11.97 13.78
C THR A 7 -7.73 -10.63 13.61
N LEU A 8 -6.74 -10.57 12.72
CA LEU A 8 -6.01 -9.32 12.45
C LEU A 8 -6.93 -8.26 11.82
N VAL A 9 -7.80 -8.66 10.90
CA VAL A 9 -8.80 -7.76 10.31
C VAL A 9 -9.72 -7.20 11.40
N GLU A 10 -10.18 -8.04 12.31
CA GLU A 10 -11.05 -7.61 13.43
C GLU A 10 -10.35 -6.57 14.31
N ILE A 11 -9.06 -6.72 14.57
CA ILE A 11 -8.29 -5.74 15.35
C ILE A 11 -8.22 -4.40 14.63
N VAL A 12 -7.96 -4.40 13.33
CA VAL A 12 -7.96 -3.16 12.55
C VAL A 12 -9.32 -2.50 12.59
N LEU A 13 -10.40 -3.26 12.41
CA LEU A 13 -11.77 -2.71 12.41
C LEU A 13 -12.22 -2.22 13.77
N ARG A 14 -11.69 -2.77 14.85
CA ARG A 14 -11.96 -2.27 16.20
C ARG A 14 -11.49 -0.83 16.35
N ASP A 15 -10.29 -0.53 15.85
CA ASP A 15 -9.68 0.79 15.98
C ASP A 15 -10.06 1.73 14.83
N PHE A 16 -10.37 1.17 13.66
CA PHE A 16 -10.76 1.90 12.46
C PHE A 16 -12.04 1.32 11.87
N PRO A 17 -13.20 1.53 12.53
CA PRO A 17 -14.46 0.95 12.07
C PRO A 17 -14.93 1.50 10.71
N SER A 18 -14.41 2.65 10.29
CA SER A 18 -14.72 3.24 8.99
C SER A 18 -13.78 2.77 7.87
N ALA A 19 -12.88 1.82 8.13
CA ALA A 19 -11.98 1.29 7.12
C ALA A 19 -12.75 0.79 5.89
N GLN A 20 -12.31 1.22 4.71
CA GLN A 20 -12.98 0.92 3.44
C GLN A 20 -12.48 -0.38 2.84
N ALA A 21 -11.21 -0.70 3.04
CA ALA A 21 -10.59 -1.93 2.57
C ALA A 21 -9.34 -2.26 3.37
N ILE A 22 -8.96 -3.54 3.39
CA ILE A 22 -7.71 -4.01 4.01
C ILE A 22 -7.06 -5.00 3.05
N TYR A 23 -5.78 -4.78 2.77
CA TYR A 23 -4.97 -5.61 1.88
C TYR A 23 -3.87 -6.31 2.67
N LEU A 24 -3.57 -7.55 2.29
CA LEU A 24 -2.37 -8.27 2.70
C LEU A 24 -1.37 -8.19 1.55
N PHE A 25 -0.15 -7.76 1.81
CA PHE A 25 0.84 -7.64 0.75
C PHE A 25 2.19 -8.22 1.22
N GLY A 26 3.24 -8.04 0.45
CA GLY A 26 4.57 -8.53 0.79
C GLY A 26 4.71 -10.04 0.61
N SER A 27 5.72 -10.63 1.24
CA SER A 27 6.06 -12.04 1.05
C SER A 27 4.95 -12.99 1.49
N TYR A 28 4.24 -12.65 2.57
CA TYR A 28 3.13 -13.47 3.05
C TYR A 28 2.01 -13.59 2.00
N ALA A 29 1.68 -12.47 1.35
CA ALA A 29 0.65 -12.46 0.29
C ALA A 29 1.08 -13.27 -0.94
N ARG A 30 2.38 -13.31 -1.24
CA ARG A 30 2.92 -14.05 -2.39
C ARG A 30 3.09 -15.54 -2.15
N GLY A 31 2.68 -16.05 -0.99
CA GLY A 31 2.84 -17.46 -0.66
C GLY A 31 4.26 -17.87 -0.27
N GLU A 32 5.13 -16.90 -0.01
CA GLU A 32 6.51 -17.11 0.41
C GLU A 32 6.65 -17.14 1.94
N GLN A 33 5.52 -17.22 2.64
CA GLN A 33 5.50 -17.15 4.10
C GLN A 33 6.09 -18.42 4.73
N HIS A 34 6.70 -18.20 5.86
CA HIS A 34 7.07 -19.22 6.82
C HIS A 34 6.78 -18.68 8.23
N THR A 35 7.01 -19.48 9.26
CA THR A 35 6.60 -19.13 10.63
C THR A 35 7.17 -17.82 11.16
N ARG A 36 8.26 -17.32 10.57
CA ARG A 36 8.91 -16.07 10.99
C ARG A 36 8.74 -14.94 9.99
N SER A 37 7.96 -15.14 8.93
CA SER A 37 7.71 -14.07 7.96
C SER A 37 6.91 -12.94 8.61
N ASP A 38 7.32 -11.70 8.32
CA ASP A 38 6.54 -10.53 8.71
C ASP A 38 5.21 -10.51 7.98
N ILE A 39 4.22 -9.90 8.61
CA ILE A 39 2.91 -9.69 8.00
C ILE A 39 2.81 -8.22 7.62
N ASP A 40 2.47 -7.96 6.36
CA ASP A 40 2.33 -6.60 5.83
C ASP A 40 0.86 -6.36 5.49
N LEU A 41 0.24 -5.43 6.21
CA LEU A 41 -1.16 -5.05 6.02
C LEU A 41 -1.24 -3.59 5.60
N ALA A 42 -2.14 -3.30 4.66
CA ALA A 42 -2.46 -1.93 4.26
C ALA A 42 -3.95 -1.67 4.49
N VAL A 43 -4.27 -0.58 5.16
CA VAL A 43 -5.64 -0.18 5.42
C VAL A 43 -6.00 1.05 4.58
N LEU A 44 -7.12 0.96 3.86
CA LEU A 44 -7.68 2.08 3.12
C LEU A 44 -8.73 2.75 3.99
N LEU A 45 -8.41 3.94 4.49
CA LEU A 45 -9.29 4.74 5.33
C LEU A 45 -9.94 5.86 4.50
N PRO A 46 -11.10 6.38 4.93
CA PRO A 46 -11.60 7.65 4.36
C PRO A 46 -10.52 8.73 4.45
N VAL A 47 -10.52 9.66 3.49
CA VAL A 47 -9.43 10.63 3.32
C VAL A 47 -9.13 11.42 4.61
N ASP A 48 -10.16 11.94 5.26
CA ASP A 48 -10.01 12.72 6.49
C ASP A 48 -9.51 11.87 7.67
N ILE A 49 -10.00 10.65 7.78
CA ILE A 49 -9.53 9.70 8.81
C ILE A 49 -8.07 9.33 8.56
N ALA A 50 -7.71 9.08 7.30
CA ALA A 50 -6.33 8.76 6.93
C ALA A 50 -5.36 9.88 7.31
N ARG A 51 -5.73 11.12 6.99
CA ARG A 51 -4.91 12.29 7.32
C ARG A 51 -4.73 12.47 8.83
N ALA A 52 -5.80 12.29 9.59
CA ALA A 52 -5.76 12.40 11.05
C ALA A 52 -4.92 11.29 11.68
N ALA A 53 -4.99 10.08 11.14
CA ALA A 53 -4.26 8.93 11.68
C ALA A 53 -2.75 8.98 11.41
N GLY A 54 -2.34 9.53 10.27
CA GLY A 54 -0.93 9.63 9.91
C GLY A 54 -0.26 8.27 9.70
N ASP A 55 1.04 8.20 10.01
CA ASP A 55 1.83 6.97 9.90
C ASP A 55 1.36 5.96 10.95
N LEU A 56 1.00 4.77 10.51
CA LEU A 56 0.43 3.72 11.38
C LEU A 56 1.45 2.66 11.80
N ARG A 57 2.70 2.74 11.34
CA ARG A 57 3.71 1.69 11.59
C ARG A 57 4.00 1.45 13.06
N LEU A 58 3.99 2.50 13.87
CA LEU A 58 4.24 2.43 15.31
C LEU A 58 2.98 2.75 16.13
N SER A 59 1.82 2.65 15.53
CA SER A 59 0.54 2.91 16.18
C SER A 59 0.20 1.81 17.20
N ASP A 60 -0.71 2.14 18.10
CA ASP A 60 -1.25 1.14 19.05
C ASP A 60 -1.88 -0.04 18.32
N THR A 61 -2.53 0.21 17.19
CA THR A 61 -3.10 -0.83 16.36
C THR A 61 -2.03 -1.76 15.83
N ALA A 62 -0.93 -1.21 15.30
CA ALA A 62 0.19 -2.01 14.79
C ALA A 62 0.80 -2.88 15.90
N LEU A 63 0.95 -2.33 17.09
CA LEU A 63 1.47 -3.07 18.25
C LEU A 63 0.52 -4.19 18.67
N ALA A 64 -0.78 -3.93 18.66
CA ALA A 64 -1.79 -4.94 18.98
C ALA A 64 -1.78 -6.09 17.95
N LEU A 65 -1.61 -5.76 16.66
CA LEU A 65 -1.49 -6.75 15.60
C LEU A 65 -0.27 -7.64 15.78
N ALA A 66 0.88 -7.04 16.06
CA ALA A 66 2.13 -7.78 16.28
C ALA A 66 2.01 -8.71 17.48
N LYS A 67 1.42 -8.24 18.57
CA LYS A 67 1.19 -9.03 19.76
C LYS A 67 0.28 -10.25 19.47
N GLN A 68 -0.78 -10.03 18.73
CA GLN A 68 -1.72 -11.10 18.36
C GLN A 68 -1.07 -12.13 17.44
N ALA A 69 -0.33 -11.67 16.44
CA ALA A 69 0.31 -12.54 15.45
C ALA A 69 1.59 -13.20 15.97
N ARG A 70 2.17 -12.69 17.06
CA ARG A 70 3.45 -13.13 17.62
C ARG A 70 4.58 -13.05 16.57
N ARG A 71 4.53 -12.01 15.76
CA ARG A 71 5.55 -11.68 14.74
C ARG A 71 5.41 -10.21 14.39
N ASP A 72 6.39 -9.67 13.69
CA ASP A 72 6.32 -8.28 13.26
C ASP A 72 5.17 -8.10 12.27
N VAL A 73 4.40 -7.04 12.46
CA VAL A 73 3.32 -6.64 11.57
C VAL A 73 3.56 -5.19 11.15
N ASP A 74 3.70 -4.97 9.85
CA ASP A 74 3.77 -3.64 9.28
C ASP A 74 2.37 -3.20 8.87
N LEU A 75 1.88 -2.14 9.47
CA LEU A 75 0.56 -1.58 9.16
C LEU A 75 0.76 -0.27 8.40
N VAL A 76 0.30 -0.24 7.16
CA VAL A 76 0.48 0.88 6.23
C VAL A 76 -0.83 1.64 6.07
N ASN A 77 -0.76 2.96 6.19
CA ASN A 77 -1.85 3.86 5.83
C ASN A 77 -1.81 4.09 4.32
N LEU A 78 -2.64 3.37 3.59
CA LEU A 78 -2.52 3.23 2.13
C LEU A 78 -2.64 4.56 1.38
N ARG A 79 -3.47 5.49 1.86
CA ARG A 79 -3.62 6.79 1.19
C ARG A 79 -2.39 7.69 1.33
N LEU A 80 -1.53 7.44 2.32
CA LEU A 80 -0.41 8.32 2.64
C LEU A 80 0.95 7.82 2.10
N VAL A 81 1.01 6.64 1.51
CA VAL A 81 2.26 6.14 0.93
C VAL A 81 2.40 6.62 -0.52
N SER A 82 3.59 6.43 -1.09
CA SER A 82 3.86 6.88 -2.45
C SER A 82 2.97 6.20 -3.49
N THR A 83 2.77 6.86 -4.62
CA THR A 83 2.02 6.32 -5.76
C THR A 83 2.59 4.97 -6.22
N VAL A 84 3.91 4.83 -6.26
CA VAL A 84 4.56 3.57 -6.66
C VAL A 84 4.21 2.46 -5.68
N PHE A 85 4.30 2.73 -4.38
CA PHE A 85 3.99 1.74 -3.36
C PHE A 85 2.50 1.38 -3.33
N GLN A 86 1.61 2.38 -3.52
CA GLN A 86 0.18 2.12 -3.65
C GLN A 86 -0.11 1.10 -4.76
N ASN A 87 0.48 1.30 -5.92
CA ASN A 87 0.26 0.42 -7.07
C ASN A 87 0.85 -0.97 -6.84
N GLU A 88 2.00 -1.07 -6.19
CA GLU A 88 2.57 -2.37 -5.83
C GLU A 88 1.61 -3.15 -4.93
N ILE A 89 1.07 -2.51 -3.90
CA ILE A 89 0.13 -3.15 -2.98
C ILE A 89 -1.15 -3.58 -3.71
N ILE A 90 -1.71 -2.72 -4.55
CA ILE A 90 -2.93 -3.01 -5.30
C ILE A 90 -2.73 -4.21 -6.23
N HIS A 91 -1.60 -4.27 -6.94
CA HIS A 91 -1.38 -5.27 -7.98
C HIS A 91 -0.89 -6.62 -7.43
N THR A 92 -0.10 -6.60 -6.36
CA THR A 92 0.50 -7.83 -5.80
C THR A 92 -0.17 -8.30 -4.51
N GLY A 93 -0.97 -7.45 -3.89
CA GLY A 93 -1.64 -7.76 -2.63
C GLY A 93 -2.89 -8.59 -2.80
N VAL A 94 -3.38 -9.07 -1.68
CA VAL A 94 -4.64 -9.81 -1.56
C VAL A 94 -5.63 -8.96 -0.77
N LEU A 95 -6.82 -8.75 -1.32
CA LEU A 95 -7.88 -8.02 -0.61
C LEU A 95 -8.47 -8.93 0.46
N LEU A 96 -8.29 -8.56 1.73
CA LEU A 96 -8.83 -9.33 2.86
C LEU A 96 -10.22 -8.86 3.27
N TYR A 97 -10.53 -7.58 3.08
CA TYR A 97 -11.77 -6.98 3.55
C TYR A 97 -12.10 -5.75 2.70
N CYS A 98 -13.38 -5.58 2.41
CA CYS A 98 -13.88 -4.38 1.75
C CYS A 98 -15.30 -4.08 2.21
N SER A 99 -15.50 -2.89 2.81
CA SER A 99 -16.83 -2.42 3.23
C SER A 99 -17.43 -1.42 2.26
N ASP A 100 -16.60 -0.84 1.38
CA ASP A 100 -17.01 0.24 0.47
C ASP A 100 -16.34 0.01 -0.89
N GLU A 101 -17.00 -0.81 -1.72
CA GLU A 101 -16.50 -1.15 -3.05
C GLU A 101 -16.31 0.09 -3.96
N PRO A 102 -17.27 1.03 -4.04
CA PRO A 102 -17.06 2.23 -4.84
C PRO A 102 -15.84 3.04 -4.40
N ALA A 103 -15.63 3.21 -3.11
CA ALA A 103 -14.47 3.95 -2.60
C ALA A 103 -13.17 3.23 -2.93
N ARG A 104 -13.12 1.91 -2.80
CA ARG A 104 -11.95 1.11 -3.15
C ARG A 104 -11.63 1.23 -4.65
N GLN A 105 -12.63 1.06 -5.49
CA GLN A 105 -12.46 1.14 -6.95
C GLN A 105 -11.99 2.54 -7.38
N GLU A 106 -12.56 3.58 -6.80
CA GLU A 106 -12.13 4.96 -7.06
C GLU A 106 -10.66 5.17 -6.65
N PHE A 107 -10.30 4.71 -5.47
CA PHE A 107 -8.91 4.81 -5.00
C PHE A 107 -7.95 4.08 -5.94
N GLU A 108 -8.25 2.84 -6.31
CA GLU A 108 -7.38 2.05 -7.19
C GLU A 108 -7.24 2.70 -8.57
N MET A 109 -8.33 3.24 -9.12
CA MET A 109 -8.31 3.92 -10.41
C MET A 109 -7.45 5.20 -10.34
N LEU A 110 -7.61 6.00 -9.29
CA LEU A 110 -6.82 7.22 -9.12
C LEU A 110 -5.33 6.91 -8.90
N ALA A 111 -5.03 5.87 -8.13
CA ALA A 111 -3.65 5.44 -7.92
C ALA A 111 -3.00 4.99 -9.23
N LEU A 112 -3.72 4.23 -10.05
CA LEU A 112 -3.23 3.80 -11.37
C LEU A 112 -3.01 5.00 -12.29
N SER A 113 -3.96 5.92 -12.34
CA SER A 113 -3.86 7.14 -13.17
C SER A 113 -2.64 7.97 -12.77
N ALA A 114 -2.42 8.14 -11.48
CA ALA A 114 -1.25 8.89 -10.98
C ALA A 114 0.06 8.18 -11.32
N TYR A 115 0.08 6.86 -11.28
CA TYR A 115 1.26 6.06 -11.65
C TYR A 115 1.58 6.19 -13.14
N ILE A 116 0.57 6.12 -13.99
CA ILE A 116 0.74 6.27 -15.45
C ILE A 116 1.31 7.65 -15.77
N LYS A 117 0.75 8.69 -15.16
CA LYS A 117 1.24 10.08 -15.34
C LYS A 117 2.69 10.21 -14.90
N LEU A 118 3.04 9.66 -13.76
CA LEU A 118 4.41 9.66 -13.24
C LEU A 118 5.37 8.94 -14.19
N SER A 119 4.96 7.80 -14.73
CA SER A 119 5.77 7.02 -15.68
C SER A 119 5.99 7.79 -16.99
N GLU A 120 4.97 8.49 -17.50
CA GLU A 120 5.08 9.34 -18.69
C GLU A 120 6.05 10.49 -18.45
N GLU A 121 5.95 11.18 -17.32
CA GLU A 121 6.85 12.25 -16.95
C GLU A 121 8.30 11.78 -16.86
N ARG A 122 8.54 10.61 -16.27
CA ARG A 122 9.88 10.02 -16.19
C ARG A 122 10.43 9.68 -17.56
N ALA A 123 9.60 9.13 -18.44
CA ALA A 123 9.99 8.80 -19.81
C ALA A 123 10.36 10.06 -20.60
N ASP A 124 9.60 11.14 -20.44
CA ASP A 124 9.88 12.42 -21.10
C ASP A 124 11.21 13.03 -20.60
N ILE A 125 11.44 12.98 -19.31
CA ILE A 125 12.69 13.45 -18.71
C ILE A 125 13.88 12.67 -19.25
N LEU A 126 13.76 11.35 -19.32
CA LEU A 126 14.81 10.47 -19.84
C LEU A 126 15.10 10.77 -21.30
N ARG A 127 14.07 10.94 -22.14
CA ARG A 127 14.24 11.30 -23.56
C ARG A 127 14.95 12.63 -23.71
N ALA A 128 14.56 13.64 -22.91
CA ALA A 128 15.21 14.95 -22.92
C ALA A 128 16.68 14.85 -22.52
N PHE A 129 16.98 14.08 -21.49
CA PHE A 129 18.36 13.84 -21.04
C PHE A 129 19.19 13.19 -22.14
N LEU A 130 18.68 12.15 -22.79
CA LEU A 130 19.40 11.46 -23.85
C LEU A 130 19.64 12.33 -25.07
N ARG A 131 18.68 13.18 -25.44
CA ARG A 131 18.87 14.16 -26.53
C ARG A 131 19.97 15.15 -26.20
N THR A 132 19.97 15.70 -24.99
CA THR A 132 20.98 16.63 -24.53
C THR A 132 22.37 16.00 -24.54
N ARG A 133 22.48 14.75 -24.09
CA ARG A 133 23.75 14.01 -24.10
C ARG A 133 24.26 13.76 -25.51
N GLN A 134 23.39 13.39 -26.44
CA GLN A 134 23.74 13.19 -27.84
C GLN A 134 24.22 14.49 -28.48
N ALA A 135 23.52 15.60 -28.27
CA ALA A 135 23.92 16.90 -28.79
C ALA A 135 25.29 17.32 -28.25
N TYR A 136 25.56 17.10 -26.99
CA TYR A 136 26.85 17.37 -26.38
C TYR A 136 27.97 16.57 -27.02
N ASN A 137 27.74 15.24 -27.23
CA ASN A 137 28.73 14.36 -27.84
C ASN A 137 29.01 14.73 -29.29
N VAL A 138 28.01 15.18 -30.04
CA VAL A 138 28.17 15.58 -31.46
C VAL A 138 28.98 16.88 -31.55
N SER A 139 28.86 17.77 -30.58
CA SER A 139 29.57 19.05 -30.58
C SER A 139 31.04 18.92 -30.21
N GLN A 140 31.48 17.76 -29.78
CA GLN A 140 32.89 17.46 -29.53
C GLN A 140 33.59 16.94 -30.76
#